data_9cf64ce01d9b4213dc8ac39b0e4fd073
#
_entry.id   9cf64ce01d9b4213dc8ac39b0e4fd073
#
_cell.length_a   1.000
_cell.length_b   1.000
_cell.length_c   1.000
_cell.angle_alpha   90.00
_cell.angle_beta   90.00
_cell.angle_gamma   90.00
#
_symmetry.space_group_name_H-M   'P 1'
#
loop_
_entity.id
_entity.type
_entity.pdbx_description
1 polymer ?
#
loop_
_entity_poly.entity_id
_entity_poly.type
_entity_poly.pdbx_seq_one_letter_code
_entity_poly.pdbx_strand_id
1 'polypeptide(L)'
;MGREIAAVLAEDPRLTLGAAFESPHSPLLGRSVSGFPEIVYEPLSESALEGCSVGIDFSLPEGLRATVEAFRSARLPLVVGTTGLSPDDRDYVRKAGDEIPILWSPNMSLGVNLLAILAGQAARSLGGFDCEILEIHHRHKKDAPSGTALFLGEAVAQARNQLLSQTGVFVRHGLTGEREEDAIGVMALRGGDVPGDHTVFFLGPGERLELTHRAGSRAVFARGAVTAAAFLLGRPPGFATMADVLLGGERPEE
;
A
#
# COMPACT_ATOMS: atom_id res chain seq x y z
N MET A 1 0.18 9.04 -9.26
CA MET A 1 0.18 9.27 -7.79
C MET A 1 0.79 10.61 -7.41
N GLY A 2 1.94 11.02 -7.95
CA GLY A 2 2.57 12.30 -7.55
C GLY A 2 1.63 13.52 -7.56
N ARG A 3 0.80 13.67 -8.60
CA ARG A 3 -0.20 14.76 -8.65
C ARG A 3 -1.25 14.69 -7.53
N GLU A 4 -1.69 13.50 -7.18
CA GLU A 4 -2.64 13.30 -6.08
C GLU A 4 -2.00 13.63 -4.72
N ILE A 5 -0.71 13.30 -4.56
CA ILE A 5 0.06 13.64 -3.35
C ILE A 5 0.22 15.16 -3.24
N ALA A 6 0.59 15.84 -4.33
CA ALA A 6 0.68 17.30 -4.35
C ALA A 6 -0.66 17.95 -4.00
N ALA A 7 -1.78 17.45 -4.56
CA ALA A 7 -3.11 17.96 -4.23
C ALA A 7 -3.45 17.78 -2.75
N VAL A 8 -3.09 16.64 -2.15
CA VAL A 8 -3.30 16.39 -0.71
C VAL A 8 -2.40 17.31 0.13
N LEU A 9 -1.13 17.51 -0.25
CA LEU A 9 -0.20 18.38 0.47
C LEU A 9 -0.64 19.84 0.46
N ALA A 10 -1.32 20.31 -0.61
CA ALA A 10 -1.86 21.66 -0.66
C ALA A 10 -2.94 21.94 0.40
N GLU A 11 -3.56 20.87 0.94
CA GLU A 11 -4.60 20.94 1.97
C GLU A 11 -4.10 20.47 3.36
N ASP A 12 -2.91 19.85 3.45
CA ASP A 12 -2.41 19.25 4.69
C ASP A 12 -1.58 20.27 5.50
N PRO A 13 -1.95 20.60 6.73
CA PRO A 13 -1.23 21.59 7.55
C PRO A 13 0.09 21.06 8.12
N ARG A 14 0.35 19.76 8.07
CA ARG A 14 1.53 19.11 8.69
C ARG A 14 2.75 19.13 7.78
N LEU A 15 2.55 19.08 6.48
CA LEU A 15 3.60 18.96 5.47
C LEU A 15 3.33 19.90 4.30
N THR A 16 4.40 20.40 3.70
CA THR A 16 4.34 21.14 2.42
C THR A 16 5.26 20.48 1.41
N LEU A 17 4.99 20.71 0.13
CA LEU A 17 5.84 20.25 -0.95
C LEU A 17 7.12 21.09 -1.02
N GLY A 18 8.29 20.46 -0.81
CA GLY A 18 9.60 21.10 -0.94
C GLY A 18 10.23 20.91 -2.31
N ALA A 19 10.07 19.73 -2.91
CA ALA A 19 10.60 19.38 -4.23
C ALA A 19 9.73 18.33 -4.91
N ALA A 20 9.78 18.23 -6.23
CA ALA A 20 9.07 17.24 -7.03
C ALA A 20 9.98 16.64 -8.10
N PHE A 21 10.13 15.32 -8.06
CA PHE A 21 11.06 14.61 -8.93
C PHE A 21 10.34 13.80 -10.01
N GLU A 22 10.95 13.78 -11.18
CA GLU A 22 10.50 13.00 -12.34
C GLU A 22 11.69 12.33 -13.02
N SER A 23 11.40 11.32 -13.83
CA SER A 23 12.43 10.64 -14.61
C SER A 23 13.12 11.65 -15.56
N PRO A 24 14.41 11.45 -15.90
CA PRO A 24 15.16 12.36 -16.77
C PRO A 24 14.56 12.58 -18.17
N HIS A 25 13.63 11.71 -18.59
CA HIS A 25 12.95 11.78 -19.89
C HIS A 25 11.49 12.22 -19.79
N SER A 26 11.04 12.63 -18.60
CA SER A 26 9.65 13.06 -18.39
C SER A 26 9.35 14.37 -19.13
N PRO A 27 8.21 14.47 -19.85
CA PRO A 27 7.75 15.73 -20.47
C PRO A 27 7.28 16.76 -19.43
N LEU A 28 7.29 16.42 -18.14
CA LEU A 28 6.93 17.33 -17.05
C LEU A 28 8.11 18.16 -16.54
N LEU A 29 9.35 17.76 -16.85
CA LEU A 29 10.54 18.50 -16.39
C LEU A 29 10.46 19.99 -16.73
N GLY A 30 10.78 20.83 -15.76
CA GLY A 30 10.73 22.29 -15.84
C GLY A 30 9.31 22.88 -15.78
N ARG A 31 8.26 22.07 -15.66
CA ARG A 31 6.90 22.56 -15.47
C ARG A 31 6.59 22.70 -13.98
N SER A 32 5.84 23.73 -13.62
CA SER A 32 5.39 23.93 -12.25
C SER A 32 4.43 22.82 -11.79
N VAL A 33 4.51 22.50 -10.52
CA VAL A 33 3.59 21.56 -9.86
C VAL A 33 2.26 22.26 -9.58
N SER A 34 1.15 21.62 -9.93
CA SER A 34 -0.17 22.16 -9.67
C SER A 34 -0.39 22.34 -8.15
N GLY A 35 -0.79 23.55 -7.75
CA GLY A 35 -0.94 23.94 -6.34
C GLY A 35 0.33 24.51 -5.70
N PHE A 36 1.49 24.39 -6.37
CA PHE A 36 2.81 24.87 -5.90
C PHE A 36 3.56 25.50 -7.07
N PRO A 37 3.18 26.70 -7.52
CA PRO A 37 3.75 27.31 -8.73
C PRO A 37 5.25 27.61 -8.65
N GLU A 38 5.80 27.72 -7.43
CA GLU A 38 7.23 27.92 -7.15
C GLU A 38 8.06 26.62 -7.27
N ILE A 39 7.42 25.44 -7.22
CA ILE A 39 8.08 24.15 -7.36
C ILE A 39 7.96 23.66 -8.80
N VAL A 40 9.08 23.28 -9.39
CA VAL A 40 9.12 22.67 -10.72
C VAL A 40 9.53 21.20 -10.64
N TYR A 41 9.07 20.41 -11.60
CA TYR A 41 9.54 19.03 -11.71
C TYR A 41 10.99 19.04 -12.21
N GLU A 42 11.85 18.30 -11.49
CA GLU A 42 13.27 18.17 -11.79
C GLU A 42 13.75 16.72 -11.65
N PRO A 43 14.91 16.34 -12.21
CA PRO A 43 15.50 15.04 -11.93
C PRO A 43 15.94 14.96 -10.46
N LEU A 44 15.82 13.76 -9.86
CA LEU A 44 16.33 13.53 -8.52
C LEU A 44 17.85 13.74 -8.47
N SER A 45 18.30 14.59 -7.54
CA SER A 45 19.72 14.82 -7.23
C SER A 45 19.87 15.07 -5.73
N GLU A 46 21.08 14.89 -5.21
CA GLU A 46 21.37 15.14 -3.79
C GLU A 46 21.13 16.62 -3.42
N SER A 47 21.52 17.55 -4.28
CA SER A 47 21.29 18.99 -4.06
C SER A 47 19.82 19.37 -4.04
N ALA A 48 18.98 18.66 -4.78
CA ALA A 48 17.55 18.90 -4.81
C ALA A 48 16.82 18.38 -3.56
N LEU A 49 17.48 17.57 -2.73
CA LEU A 49 16.99 17.13 -1.44
C LEU A 49 17.30 18.10 -0.29
N GLU A 50 18.10 19.14 -0.54
CA GLU A 50 18.42 20.15 0.48
C GLU A 50 17.13 20.86 0.95
N GLY A 51 16.95 20.93 2.26
CA GLY A 51 15.74 21.49 2.88
C GLY A 51 14.54 20.56 2.93
N CYS A 52 14.58 19.39 2.30
CA CYS A 52 13.56 18.36 2.46
C CYS A 52 13.70 17.67 3.81
N SER A 53 12.57 17.22 4.38
CA SER A 53 12.52 16.51 5.67
C SER A 53 12.13 15.04 5.52
N VAL A 54 11.44 14.67 4.44
CA VAL A 54 10.97 13.32 4.16
C VAL A 54 10.63 13.18 2.68
N GLY A 55 10.80 12.01 2.09
CA GLY A 55 10.39 11.69 0.73
C GLY A 55 9.20 10.76 0.65
N ILE A 56 8.49 10.85 -0.48
CA ILE A 56 7.41 9.92 -0.86
C ILE A 56 7.67 9.46 -2.29
N ASP A 57 7.94 8.18 -2.48
CA ASP A 57 8.22 7.57 -3.77
C ASP A 57 7.04 6.71 -4.27
N PHE A 58 6.57 7.01 -5.47
CA PHE A 58 5.63 6.22 -6.27
C PHE A 58 6.15 6.07 -7.71
N SER A 59 7.43 5.87 -7.84
CA SER A 59 8.08 5.64 -9.12
C SER A 59 7.80 4.24 -9.67
N LEU A 60 8.54 3.83 -10.67
CA LEU A 60 8.58 2.47 -11.17
C LEU A 60 9.70 1.68 -10.48
N PRO A 61 9.62 0.33 -10.45
CA PRO A 61 10.64 -0.51 -9.81
C PRO A 61 12.07 -0.20 -10.27
N GLU A 62 12.24 0.17 -11.55
CA GLU A 62 13.56 0.49 -12.13
C GLU A 62 14.21 1.73 -11.49
N GLY A 63 13.41 2.67 -10.99
CA GLY A 63 13.89 3.90 -10.33
C GLY A 63 14.14 3.76 -8.83
N LEU A 64 13.59 2.70 -8.21
CA LEU A 64 13.53 2.54 -6.76
C LEU A 64 14.91 2.63 -6.09
N ARG A 65 15.89 1.86 -6.60
CA ARG A 65 17.21 1.77 -5.95
C ARG A 65 17.93 3.11 -5.96
N ALA A 66 17.83 3.86 -7.06
CA ALA A 66 18.41 5.20 -7.15
C ALA A 66 17.75 6.17 -6.15
N THR A 67 16.41 6.09 -6.01
CA THR A 67 15.68 6.89 -5.02
C THR A 67 16.11 6.53 -3.59
N VAL A 68 16.10 5.24 -3.25
CA VAL A 68 16.51 4.80 -1.90
C VAL A 68 17.93 5.25 -1.59
N GLU A 69 18.87 5.12 -2.55
CA GLU A 69 20.27 5.52 -2.34
C GLU A 69 20.42 7.02 -2.10
N ALA A 70 19.71 7.86 -2.88
CA ALA A 70 19.74 9.31 -2.68
C ALA A 70 19.24 9.70 -1.27
N PHE A 71 18.16 9.06 -0.79
CA PHE A 71 17.63 9.32 0.55
C PHE A 71 18.52 8.77 1.66
N ARG A 72 19.19 7.62 1.46
CA ARG A 72 20.21 7.11 2.38
C ARG A 72 21.39 8.06 2.49
N SER A 73 21.94 8.53 1.35
CA SER A 73 23.06 9.50 1.32
C SER A 73 22.70 10.79 2.04
N ALA A 74 21.47 11.29 1.85
CA ALA A 74 20.96 12.48 2.51
C ALA A 74 20.51 12.25 3.96
N ARG A 75 20.48 10.99 4.45
CA ARG A 75 19.95 10.58 5.75
C ARG A 75 18.51 11.06 6.02
N LEU A 76 17.70 11.04 4.99
CA LEU A 76 16.30 11.47 5.04
C LEU A 76 15.34 10.27 5.11
N PRO A 77 14.25 10.38 5.87
CA PRO A 77 13.18 9.39 5.87
C PRO A 77 12.54 9.22 4.49
N LEU A 78 12.10 7.99 4.15
CA LEU A 78 11.49 7.70 2.86
C LEU A 78 10.24 6.79 2.99
N VAL A 79 9.13 7.21 2.41
CA VAL A 79 7.94 6.39 2.18
C VAL A 79 7.99 5.84 0.76
N VAL A 80 7.94 4.51 0.62
CA VAL A 80 7.96 3.81 -0.66
C VAL A 80 6.59 3.19 -0.93
N GLY A 81 5.89 3.71 -1.93
CA GLY A 81 4.61 3.21 -2.44
C GLY A 81 4.74 2.52 -3.80
N THR A 82 5.96 2.32 -4.29
CA THR A 82 6.23 1.60 -5.54
C THR A 82 5.79 0.15 -5.41
N THR A 83 4.99 -0.31 -6.37
CA THR A 83 4.45 -1.67 -6.45
C THR A 83 5.20 -2.52 -7.46
N GLY A 84 4.99 -3.85 -7.44
CA GLY A 84 5.64 -4.76 -8.39
C GLY A 84 7.11 -5.03 -8.07
N LEU A 85 7.56 -4.76 -6.85
CA LEU A 85 8.93 -5.00 -6.41
C LEU A 85 9.26 -6.49 -6.39
N SER A 86 10.44 -6.84 -6.90
CA SER A 86 11.02 -8.16 -6.74
C SER A 86 11.31 -8.48 -5.26
N PRO A 87 11.49 -9.75 -4.87
CA PRO A 87 11.95 -10.09 -3.54
C PRO A 87 13.24 -9.35 -3.15
N ASP A 88 14.21 -9.28 -4.06
CA ASP A 88 15.49 -8.59 -3.85
C ASP A 88 15.33 -7.09 -3.62
N ASP A 89 14.38 -6.44 -4.32
CA ASP A 89 14.12 -5.02 -4.12
C ASP A 89 13.41 -4.76 -2.79
N ARG A 90 12.52 -5.65 -2.38
CA ARG A 90 11.89 -5.57 -1.04
C ARG A 90 12.92 -5.72 0.08
N ASP A 91 13.85 -6.66 -0.07
CA ASP A 91 14.95 -6.84 0.89
C ASP A 91 15.91 -5.65 0.88
N TYR A 92 16.16 -5.05 -0.29
CA TYR A 92 16.96 -3.83 -0.40
C TYR A 92 16.31 -2.65 0.35
N VAL A 93 15.02 -2.42 0.17
CA VAL A 93 14.27 -1.40 0.90
C VAL A 93 14.29 -1.68 2.41
N ARG A 94 14.09 -2.94 2.81
CA ARG A 94 14.15 -3.33 4.23
C ARG A 94 15.49 -3.02 4.87
N LYS A 95 16.60 -3.37 4.19
CA LYS A 95 17.97 -3.11 4.66
C LYS A 95 18.29 -1.61 4.75
N ALA A 96 17.69 -0.77 3.90
CA ALA A 96 17.84 0.68 4.03
C ALA A 96 17.31 1.20 5.38
N GLY A 97 16.43 0.46 6.03
CA GLY A 97 15.95 0.73 7.39
C GLY A 97 17.04 0.69 8.46
N ASP A 98 18.18 0.05 8.20
CA ASP A 98 19.33 0.05 9.14
C ASP A 98 19.99 1.45 9.20
N GLU A 99 19.76 2.31 8.21
CA GLU A 99 20.43 3.60 8.07
C GLU A 99 19.47 4.80 8.12
N ILE A 100 18.24 4.65 7.63
CA ILE A 100 17.21 5.71 7.62
C ILE A 100 15.85 5.18 8.07
N PRO A 101 14.95 6.04 8.59
CA PRO A 101 13.55 5.66 8.74
C PRO A 101 12.94 5.42 7.36
N ILE A 102 12.46 4.21 7.10
CA ILE A 102 11.85 3.86 5.81
C ILE A 102 10.58 3.07 6.00
N LEU A 103 9.57 3.36 5.19
CA LEU A 103 8.32 2.63 5.15
C LEU A 103 8.05 2.15 3.73
N TRP A 104 7.74 0.89 3.56
CA TRP A 104 7.22 0.36 2.31
C TRP A 104 5.85 -0.29 2.52
N SER A 105 4.93 0.00 1.59
CA SER A 105 3.65 -0.70 1.50
C SER A 105 3.17 -0.77 0.04
N PRO A 106 2.65 -1.93 -0.39
CA PRO A 106 2.04 -2.06 -1.72
C PRO A 106 0.69 -1.33 -1.82
N ASN A 107 0.11 -0.93 -0.69
CA ASN A 107 -1.12 -0.16 -0.61
C ASN A 107 -1.05 0.85 0.53
N MET A 108 -1.17 2.14 0.21
CA MET A 108 -1.08 3.22 1.20
C MET A 108 -2.43 3.61 1.81
N SER A 109 -3.56 3.02 1.42
CA SER A 109 -4.85 3.33 2.05
C SER A 109 -4.86 2.92 3.51
N LEU A 110 -5.11 3.87 4.41
CA LEU A 110 -5.28 3.59 5.85
C LEU A 110 -6.40 2.58 6.08
N GLY A 111 -7.54 2.75 5.39
CA GLY A 111 -8.69 1.86 5.53
C GLY A 111 -8.43 0.43 5.05
N VAL A 112 -7.68 0.24 3.95
CA VAL A 112 -7.28 -1.09 3.45
C VAL A 112 -6.34 -1.78 4.43
N ASN A 113 -5.36 -1.05 4.97
CA ASN A 113 -4.42 -1.63 5.93
C ASN A 113 -5.11 -1.98 7.26
N LEU A 114 -6.04 -1.13 7.73
CA LEU A 114 -6.87 -1.48 8.89
C LEU A 114 -7.75 -2.68 8.60
N LEU A 115 -8.35 -2.77 7.41
CA LEU A 115 -9.12 -3.95 6.99
C LEU A 115 -8.28 -5.22 7.04
N ALA A 116 -7.03 -5.18 6.59
CA ALA A 116 -6.11 -6.33 6.65
C ALA A 116 -5.82 -6.77 8.10
N ILE A 117 -5.57 -5.81 9.00
CA ILE A 117 -5.36 -6.08 10.43
C ILE A 117 -6.62 -6.75 11.04
N LEU A 118 -7.80 -6.16 10.81
CA LEU A 118 -9.06 -6.69 11.33
C LEU A 118 -9.41 -8.06 10.75
N ALA A 119 -9.16 -8.27 9.45
CA ALA A 119 -9.35 -9.56 8.80
C ALA A 119 -8.42 -10.63 9.37
N GLY A 120 -7.16 -10.31 9.63
CA GLY A 120 -6.23 -11.21 10.31
C GLY A 120 -6.68 -11.55 11.74
N GLN A 121 -7.15 -10.57 12.51
CA GLN A 121 -7.72 -10.81 13.85
C GLN A 121 -8.97 -11.70 13.80
N ALA A 122 -9.89 -11.40 12.88
CA ALA A 122 -11.09 -12.23 12.68
C ALA A 122 -10.72 -13.66 12.27
N ALA A 123 -9.76 -13.82 11.36
CA ALA A 123 -9.30 -15.13 10.89
C ALA A 123 -8.74 -16.01 12.02
N ARG A 124 -7.99 -15.41 12.97
CA ARG A 124 -7.51 -16.13 14.17
C ARG A 124 -8.64 -16.52 15.12
N SER A 125 -9.59 -15.60 15.33
CA SER A 125 -10.68 -15.82 16.30
C SER A 125 -11.78 -16.74 15.77
N LEU A 126 -11.99 -16.76 14.44
CA LEU A 126 -13.05 -17.52 13.76
C LEU A 126 -12.45 -18.66 12.92
N GLY A 127 -11.59 -19.48 13.52
CA GLY A 127 -10.84 -20.53 12.83
C GLY A 127 -11.70 -21.58 12.11
N GLY A 128 -12.95 -21.78 12.53
CA GLY A 128 -13.90 -22.70 11.87
C GLY A 128 -14.82 -22.04 10.84
N PHE A 129 -14.65 -20.75 10.53
CA PHE A 129 -15.44 -20.03 9.52
C PHE A 129 -14.76 -20.09 8.15
N ASP A 130 -15.54 -20.30 7.11
CA ASP A 130 -15.09 -20.16 5.74
C ASP A 130 -14.68 -18.72 5.43
N CYS A 131 -13.60 -18.52 4.70
CA CYS A 131 -13.18 -17.18 4.30
C CYS A 131 -13.29 -16.98 2.79
N GLU A 132 -13.99 -15.91 2.40
CA GLU A 132 -14.14 -15.48 1.01
C GLU A 132 -13.83 -13.99 0.89
N ILE A 133 -13.12 -13.61 -0.15
CA ILE A 133 -12.77 -12.24 -0.46
C ILE A 133 -13.38 -11.87 -1.81
N LEU A 134 -14.11 -10.77 -1.85
CA LEU A 134 -14.68 -10.23 -3.08
C LEU A 134 -14.14 -8.83 -3.32
N GLU A 135 -13.64 -8.60 -4.54
CA GLU A 135 -13.20 -7.28 -4.96
C GLU A 135 -13.96 -6.78 -6.20
N ILE A 136 -14.20 -5.49 -6.27
CA ILE A 136 -14.86 -4.83 -7.39
C ILE A 136 -14.00 -3.67 -7.87
N HIS A 137 -13.67 -3.65 -9.17
CA HIS A 137 -12.97 -2.53 -9.80
C HIS A 137 -13.60 -2.14 -11.14
N HIS A 138 -13.20 -0.96 -11.61
CA HIS A 138 -13.63 -0.42 -12.88
C HIS A 138 -13.32 -1.36 -14.06
N ARG A 139 -14.09 -1.21 -15.16
CA ARG A 139 -14.00 -2.05 -16.37
C ARG A 139 -12.62 -2.07 -17.05
N HIS A 140 -11.77 -1.08 -16.77
CA HIS A 140 -10.45 -0.93 -17.40
C HIS A 140 -9.30 -1.59 -16.62
N LYS A 141 -9.56 -2.17 -15.44
CA LYS A 141 -8.54 -2.88 -14.66
C LYS A 141 -8.16 -4.19 -15.36
N LYS A 142 -6.85 -4.37 -15.60
CA LYS A 142 -6.33 -5.48 -16.40
C LYS A 142 -6.01 -6.73 -15.58
N ASP A 143 -5.53 -6.55 -14.36
CA ASP A 143 -5.19 -7.65 -13.44
C ASP A 143 -6.42 -8.10 -12.64
N ALA A 144 -6.51 -9.39 -12.37
CA ALA A 144 -7.46 -10.02 -11.46
C ALA A 144 -6.87 -11.30 -10.86
N PRO A 145 -6.96 -11.52 -9.53
CA PRO A 145 -7.43 -10.56 -8.53
C PRO A 145 -6.55 -9.32 -8.43
N SER A 146 -7.08 -8.25 -7.80
CA SER A 146 -6.29 -7.05 -7.52
C SER A 146 -5.18 -7.32 -6.51
N GLY A 147 -4.08 -6.55 -6.56
CA GLY A 147 -3.02 -6.63 -5.55
C GLY A 147 -3.53 -6.43 -4.11
N THR A 148 -4.57 -5.61 -3.92
CA THR A 148 -5.22 -5.42 -2.61
C THR A 148 -5.97 -6.67 -2.16
N ALA A 149 -6.68 -7.36 -3.06
CA ALA A 149 -7.37 -8.61 -2.70
C ALA A 149 -6.38 -9.71 -2.33
N LEU A 150 -5.26 -9.81 -3.05
CA LEU A 150 -4.17 -10.72 -2.70
C LEU A 150 -3.55 -10.36 -1.34
N PHE A 151 -3.30 -9.08 -1.07
CA PHE A 151 -2.79 -8.60 0.22
C PHE A 151 -3.72 -8.97 1.39
N LEU A 152 -5.05 -8.84 1.22
CA LEU A 152 -6.04 -9.28 2.21
C LEU A 152 -6.03 -10.80 2.39
N GLY A 153 -5.92 -11.55 1.28
CA GLY A 153 -5.81 -13.01 1.30
C GLY A 153 -4.56 -13.49 2.05
N GLU A 154 -3.41 -12.85 1.81
CA GLU A 154 -2.16 -13.13 2.52
C GLU A 154 -2.30 -12.85 4.02
N ALA A 155 -2.95 -11.74 4.41
CA ALA A 155 -3.17 -11.42 5.82
C ALA A 155 -4.02 -12.48 6.53
N VAL A 156 -5.07 -13.00 5.86
CA VAL A 156 -5.92 -14.09 6.38
C VAL A 156 -5.13 -15.40 6.44
N ALA A 157 -4.41 -15.76 5.37
CA ALA A 157 -3.62 -16.98 5.30
C ALA A 157 -2.54 -17.01 6.40
N GLN A 158 -1.78 -15.92 6.55
CA GLN A 158 -0.77 -15.79 7.60
C GLN A 158 -1.40 -15.95 9.00
N ALA A 159 -2.55 -15.32 9.23
CA ALA A 159 -3.25 -15.40 10.51
C ALA A 159 -3.74 -16.82 10.86
N ARG A 160 -3.92 -17.69 9.84
CA ARG A 160 -4.27 -19.11 9.95
C ARG A 160 -3.07 -20.06 9.87
N ASN A 161 -1.83 -19.54 9.84
CA ASN A 161 -0.61 -20.30 9.60
C ASN A 161 -0.63 -21.07 8.27
N GLN A 162 -1.20 -20.47 7.23
CA GLN A 162 -1.34 -21.02 5.88
C GLN A 162 -0.57 -20.17 4.87
N LEU A 163 -0.39 -20.70 3.67
CA LEU A 163 0.14 -19.97 2.51
C LEU A 163 -0.99 -19.76 1.50
N LEU A 164 -1.29 -18.52 1.12
CA LEU A 164 -2.32 -18.22 0.12
C LEU A 164 -2.06 -18.93 -1.22
N SER A 165 -0.79 -19.16 -1.57
CA SER A 165 -0.41 -19.93 -2.75
C SER A 165 -0.85 -21.39 -2.75
N GLN A 166 -1.19 -21.95 -1.58
CA GLN A 166 -1.64 -23.33 -1.40
C GLN A 166 -3.14 -23.42 -1.18
N THR A 167 -3.73 -22.45 -0.46
CA THR A 167 -5.14 -22.46 -0.05
C THR A 167 -6.03 -21.50 -0.84
N GLY A 168 -5.42 -20.67 -1.70
CA GLY A 168 -6.14 -19.66 -2.50
C GLY A 168 -6.97 -20.27 -3.62
N VAL A 169 -8.27 -19.97 -3.66
CA VAL A 169 -9.18 -20.34 -4.76
C VAL A 169 -9.60 -19.09 -5.51
N PHE A 170 -9.15 -18.97 -6.75
CA PHE A 170 -9.33 -17.76 -7.56
C PHE A 170 -10.42 -17.88 -8.61
N VAL A 171 -10.93 -19.08 -8.84
CA VAL A 171 -11.99 -19.39 -9.82
C VAL A 171 -12.89 -20.51 -9.30
N ARG A 172 -14.21 -20.32 -9.44
CA ARG A 172 -15.20 -21.38 -9.33
C ARG A 172 -16.11 -21.33 -10.54
N HIS A 173 -16.13 -22.40 -11.32
CA HIS A 173 -16.95 -22.50 -12.54
C HIS A 173 -17.41 -23.95 -12.76
N GLY A 174 -18.69 -24.14 -13.09
CA GLY A 174 -19.27 -25.46 -13.34
C GLY A 174 -19.49 -26.27 -12.06
N LEU A 175 -19.33 -27.58 -12.13
CA LEU A 175 -19.43 -28.51 -11.00
C LEU A 175 -18.07 -28.56 -10.29
N THR A 176 -17.94 -27.83 -9.18
CA THR A 176 -16.66 -27.69 -8.44
C THR A 176 -16.53 -28.66 -7.26
N GLY A 177 -17.56 -29.46 -6.97
CA GLY A 177 -17.62 -30.22 -5.72
C GLY A 177 -17.94 -29.32 -4.50
N GLU A 178 -17.84 -29.90 -3.32
CA GLU A 178 -17.97 -29.16 -2.08
C GLU A 178 -16.74 -28.24 -1.88
N ARG A 179 -16.91 -27.19 -1.07
CA ARG A 179 -15.82 -26.29 -0.72
C ARG A 179 -14.79 -27.01 0.15
N GLU A 180 -13.52 -26.87 -0.18
CA GLU A 180 -12.43 -27.34 0.68
C GLU A 180 -12.39 -26.53 1.98
N GLU A 181 -12.20 -27.19 3.12
CA GLU A 181 -12.29 -26.61 4.47
C GLU A 181 -11.29 -25.45 4.66
N ASP A 182 -10.06 -25.62 4.21
CA ASP A 182 -8.99 -24.65 4.38
C ASP A 182 -8.90 -23.57 3.27
N ALA A 183 -9.81 -23.61 2.29
CA ALA A 183 -9.76 -22.71 1.16
C ALA A 183 -9.97 -21.24 1.58
N ILE A 184 -9.28 -20.32 0.90
CA ILE A 184 -9.51 -18.88 0.95
C ILE A 184 -9.93 -18.45 -0.46
N GLY A 185 -11.22 -18.15 -0.65
CA GLY A 185 -11.72 -17.69 -1.93
C GLY A 185 -11.32 -16.24 -2.20
N VAL A 186 -10.88 -15.91 -3.43
CA VAL A 186 -10.57 -14.54 -3.84
C VAL A 186 -11.18 -14.28 -5.21
N MET A 187 -12.35 -13.64 -5.22
CA MET A 187 -13.15 -13.41 -6.42
C MET A 187 -13.11 -11.95 -6.86
N ALA A 188 -13.17 -11.73 -8.17
CA ALA A 188 -13.06 -10.40 -8.76
C ALA A 188 -14.24 -10.06 -9.65
N LEU A 189 -14.83 -8.87 -9.45
CA LEU A 189 -15.81 -8.27 -10.33
C LEU A 189 -15.21 -7.07 -11.08
N ARG A 190 -15.70 -6.83 -12.29
CA ARG A 190 -15.31 -5.68 -13.14
C ARG A 190 -16.55 -5.00 -13.66
N GLY A 191 -16.64 -3.65 -13.43
CA GLY A 191 -17.77 -2.86 -13.93
C GLY A 191 -17.66 -1.39 -13.56
N GLY A 192 -18.34 -0.54 -14.32
CA GLY A 192 -18.41 0.89 -14.04
C GLY A 192 -17.04 1.57 -13.96
N ASP A 193 -16.95 2.48 -13.00
CA ASP A 193 -15.79 3.32 -12.68
C ASP A 193 -15.28 3.12 -11.24
N VAL A 194 -15.70 2.02 -10.57
CA VAL A 194 -15.37 1.72 -9.17
C VAL A 194 -13.86 1.77 -8.95
N PRO A 195 -13.35 2.63 -8.07
CA PRO A 195 -11.90 2.74 -7.81
C PRO A 195 -11.31 1.52 -7.13
N GLY A 196 -12.13 0.84 -6.31
CA GLY A 196 -11.79 -0.41 -5.62
C GLY A 196 -12.61 -0.62 -4.36
N ASP A 197 -13.46 -1.64 -4.38
CA ASP A 197 -14.19 -2.14 -3.21
C ASP A 197 -13.63 -3.51 -2.85
N HIS A 198 -13.49 -3.79 -1.56
CA HIS A 198 -12.99 -5.06 -1.06
C HIS A 198 -13.81 -5.48 0.16
N THR A 199 -14.35 -6.69 0.14
CA THR A 199 -15.06 -7.29 1.28
C THR A 199 -14.43 -8.62 1.62
N VAL A 200 -14.12 -8.82 2.90
CA VAL A 200 -13.71 -10.11 3.47
C VAL A 200 -14.91 -10.66 4.23
N PHE A 201 -15.35 -11.84 3.84
CA PHE A 201 -16.44 -12.57 4.47
C PHE A 201 -15.87 -13.70 5.33
N PHE A 202 -16.36 -13.82 6.54
CA PHE A 202 -16.21 -14.99 7.39
C PHE A 202 -17.60 -15.61 7.58
N LEU A 203 -17.78 -16.82 7.06
CA LEU A 203 -19.08 -17.50 6.93
C LEU A 203 -19.11 -18.70 7.88
N GLY A 204 -19.92 -18.62 8.91
CA GLY A 204 -20.10 -19.67 9.92
C GLY A 204 -21.51 -20.25 9.90
N PRO A 205 -21.77 -21.28 10.73
CA PRO A 205 -23.09 -21.87 10.86
C PRO A 205 -24.12 -20.86 11.40
N GLY A 206 -25.03 -20.41 10.55
CA GLY A 206 -26.13 -19.50 10.91
C GLY A 206 -25.74 -18.02 11.04
N GLU A 207 -24.47 -17.65 10.84
CA GLU A 207 -24.01 -16.28 10.90
C GLU A 207 -22.88 -15.98 9.90
N ARG A 208 -22.61 -14.72 9.65
CA ARG A 208 -21.45 -14.25 8.90
C ARG A 208 -20.99 -12.89 9.40
N LEU A 209 -19.67 -12.69 9.33
CA LEU A 209 -19.05 -11.39 9.53
C LEU A 209 -18.58 -10.85 8.17
N GLU A 210 -18.88 -9.59 7.89
CA GLU A 210 -18.45 -8.90 6.67
C GLU A 210 -17.60 -7.68 7.04
N LEU A 211 -16.37 -7.63 6.56
CA LEU A 211 -15.49 -6.49 6.71
C LEU A 211 -15.27 -5.85 5.34
N THR A 212 -15.71 -4.60 5.17
CA THR A 212 -15.75 -3.95 3.86
C THR A 212 -15.02 -2.61 3.86
N HIS A 213 -14.18 -2.40 2.85
CA HIS A 213 -13.61 -1.12 2.48
C HIS A 213 -14.05 -0.72 1.08
N ARG A 214 -14.47 0.54 0.91
CA ARG A 214 -14.79 1.14 -0.40
C ARG A 214 -13.99 2.41 -0.60
N ALA A 215 -13.22 2.46 -1.69
CA ALA A 215 -12.49 3.65 -2.07
C ALA A 215 -13.41 4.59 -2.87
N GLY A 216 -13.59 5.83 -2.41
CA GLY A 216 -14.32 6.85 -3.16
C GLY A 216 -13.49 7.52 -4.27
N SER A 217 -12.17 7.52 -4.12
CA SER A 217 -11.22 8.06 -5.10
C SER A 217 -9.80 7.55 -4.84
N ARG A 218 -8.89 7.84 -5.76
CA ARG A 218 -7.45 7.51 -5.59
C ARG A 218 -6.75 8.40 -4.55
N ALA A 219 -7.36 9.50 -4.12
CA ALA A 219 -6.82 10.38 -3.08
C ALA A 219 -6.63 9.66 -1.72
N VAL A 220 -7.34 8.55 -1.46
CA VAL A 220 -7.16 7.76 -0.23
C VAL A 220 -5.73 7.21 -0.10
N PHE A 221 -5.10 6.85 -1.22
CA PHE A 221 -3.71 6.38 -1.22
C PHE A 221 -2.71 7.52 -0.99
N ALA A 222 -2.98 8.70 -1.57
CA ALA A 222 -2.16 9.88 -1.36
C ALA A 222 -2.22 10.37 0.09
N ARG A 223 -3.43 10.40 0.70
CA ARG A 223 -3.61 10.75 2.12
C ARG A 223 -2.86 9.79 3.03
N GLY A 224 -2.91 8.50 2.75
CA GLY A 224 -2.17 7.51 3.51
C GLY A 224 -0.65 7.68 3.38
N ALA A 225 -0.14 7.98 2.17
CA ALA A 225 1.28 8.23 1.97
C ALA A 225 1.76 9.51 2.70
N VAL A 226 0.97 10.60 2.68
CA VAL A 226 1.25 11.81 3.44
C VAL A 226 1.22 11.55 4.95
N THR A 227 0.28 10.72 5.43
CA THR A 227 0.23 10.32 6.84
C THR A 227 1.44 9.46 7.22
N ALA A 228 1.87 8.55 6.35
CA ALA A 228 3.08 7.75 6.56
C ALA A 228 4.35 8.64 6.58
N ALA A 229 4.42 9.66 5.72
CA ALA A 229 5.53 10.61 5.71
C ALA A 229 5.59 11.41 7.03
N ALA A 230 4.46 11.93 7.50
CA ALA A 230 4.37 12.61 8.80
C ALA A 230 4.76 11.68 9.96
N PHE A 231 4.40 10.38 9.88
CA PHE A 231 4.74 9.38 10.90
C PHE A 231 6.26 9.12 10.97
N LEU A 232 6.98 9.17 9.84
CA LEU A 232 8.43 8.92 9.82
C LEU A 232 9.26 10.10 10.36
N LEU A 233 8.71 11.31 10.42
CA LEU A 233 9.45 12.48 10.92
C LEU A 233 9.91 12.29 12.37
N GLY A 234 11.20 12.53 12.62
CA GLY A 234 11.81 12.42 13.94
C GLY A 234 11.99 10.99 14.47
N ARG A 235 11.66 9.97 13.68
CA ARG A 235 11.93 8.58 14.05
C ARG A 235 13.39 8.20 13.81
N PRO A 236 13.95 7.32 14.63
CA PRO A 236 15.27 6.73 14.37
C PRO A 236 15.23 5.84 13.12
N PRO A 237 16.40 5.48 12.55
CA PRO A 237 16.47 4.44 11.53
C PRO A 237 15.66 3.21 11.91
N GLY A 238 14.95 2.66 10.95
CA GLY A 238 14.08 1.49 11.14
C GLY A 238 13.18 1.27 9.94
N PHE A 239 12.79 0.00 9.71
CA PHE A 239 11.79 -0.35 8.72
C PHE A 239 10.40 -0.34 9.37
N ALA A 240 9.50 0.47 8.82
CA ALA A 240 8.12 0.58 9.27
C ALA A 240 7.13 0.08 8.20
N THR A 241 5.92 -0.22 8.64
CA THR A 241 4.77 -0.64 7.83
C THR A 241 3.59 0.30 8.04
N MET A 242 2.54 0.18 7.23
CA MET A 242 1.29 0.91 7.45
C MET A 242 0.57 0.47 8.74
N ALA A 243 0.84 -0.74 9.24
CA ALA A 243 0.34 -1.16 10.55
C ALA A 243 0.96 -0.34 11.68
N ASP A 244 2.26 -0.05 11.60
CA ASP A 244 2.94 0.81 12.58
C ASP A 244 2.38 2.25 12.56
N VAL A 245 2.01 2.76 11.37
CA VAL A 245 1.33 4.07 11.22
C VAL A 245 -0.02 4.08 11.92
N LEU A 246 -0.80 3.00 11.78
CA LEU A 246 -2.16 2.89 12.32
C LEU A 246 -2.18 2.63 13.82
N LEU A 247 -1.23 1.86 14.33
CA LEU A 247 -1.18 1.43 15.73
C LEU A 247 -0.23 2.26 16.60
N GLY A 248 0.28 3.40 16.07
CA GLY A 248 1.16 4.30 16.83
C GLY A 248 2.57 3.75 17.05
N GLY A 249 2.96 2.68 16.33
CA GLY A 249 4.24 1.99 16.51
C GLY A 249 4.26 0.98 17.67
N GLU A 250 3.17 0.81 18.38
CA GLU A 250 2.96 -0.34 19.26
C GLU A 250 2.54 -1.53 18.41
N ARG A 251 3.44 -2.52 18.26
CA ARG A 251 3.03 -3.79 17.65
C ARG A 251 2.13 -4.53 18.64
N PRO A 252 1.02 -5.15 18.18
CA PRO A 252 0.36 -6.17 19.00
C PRO A 252 1.43 -7.21 19.36
N GLU A 253 1.52 -7.58 20.63
CA GLU A 253 2.35 -8.71 21.07
C GLU A 253 1.97 -9.94 20.24
N GLU A 254 2.99 -10.62 19.66
CA GLU A 254 2.84 -11.83 18.86
C GLU A 254 2.28 -13.01 19.69
#